data_6bf3fce440d52655e555b875f4e19bb3
#
_entry.id   6bf3fce440d52655e555b875f4e19bb3
#
_cell.length_a   1.000
_cell.length_b   1.000
_cell.length_c   1.000
_cell.angle_alpha   90.00
_cell.angle_beta   90.00
_cell.angle_gamma   90.00
#
_symmetry.space_group_name_H-M   'P 1'
#
loop_
_entity.id
_entity.type
_entity.pdbx_description
1 polymer ?
#
loop_
_entity_poly.entity_id
_entity_poly.type
_entity_poly.pdbx_seq_one_letter_code
_entity_poly.pdbx_strand_id
1 'polypeptide(L)'
;LEIGLVHEIHPIDELKNKAIALGHELASQPAGALASMMKVLVNSSEKNLEELLLAERTAVHENNNTKDSQEGMLAFLEKRKPQFNK
;
A
#
# COMPACT_ATOMS: atom_id res chain seq x y z
N LEU A 1 0.24 13.53 -15.93
CA LEU A 1 -0.51 13.83 -14.71
C LEU A 1 -2.02 13.69 -14.92
N GLU A 2 -2.60 14.55 -15.76
CA GLU A 2 -4.05 14.57 -15.94
C GLU A 2 -4.64 13.27 -16.50
N ILE A 3 -3.91 12.58 -17.38
CA ILE A 3 -4.37 11.33 -17.98
C ILE A 3 -4.00 10.09 -17.15
N GLY A 4 -3.36 10.28 -16.02
CA GLY A 4 -3.03 9.17 -15.11
C GLY A 4 -1.83 8.32 -15.51
N LEU A 5 -1.04 8.75 -16.48
CA LEU A 5 0.13 7.99 -16.93
C LEU A 5 1.27 8.06 -15.91
N VAL A 6 1.45 9.21 -15.28
CA VAL A 6 2.48 9.44 -14.26
C VAL A 6 1.87 10.15 -13.05
N HIS A 7 2.48 9.99 -11.88
CA HIS A 7 2.04 10.63 -10.62
C HIS A 7 2.57 12.03 -10.47
N GLU A 8 3.85 12.23 -10.76
CA GLU A 8 4.54 13.48 -10.53
C GLU A 8 5.54 13.75 -11.66
N ILE A 9 5.82 15.00 -11.90
CA ILE A 9 6.84 15.45 -12.86
C ILE A 9 7.82 16.32 -12.10
N HIS A 10 9.11 16.06 -12.26
CA HIS A 10 10.18 16.82 -11.60
C HIS A 10 11.28 17.21 -12.58
N PRO A 11 12.00 18.31 -12.31
CA PRO A 11 13.21 18.63 -13.05
C PRO A 11 14.21 17.48 -12.99
N ILE A 12 14.99 17.29 -14.06
CA ILE A 12 15.88 16.13 -14.17
C ILE A 12 16.93 16.06 -13.04
N ASP A 13 17.38 17.20 -12.54
CA ASP A 13 18.34 17.30 -11.45
C ASP A 13 17.75 16.89 -10.08
N GLU A 14 16.42 16.91 -9.94
CA GLU A 14 15.71 16.51 -8.72
C GLU A 14 15.08 15.12 -8.80
N LEU A 15 14.94 14.59 -10.02
CA LEU A 15 14.17 13.36 -10.27
C LEU A 15 14.65 12.18 -9.42
N LYS A 16 15.94 11.94 -9.39
CA LYS A 16 16.51 10.81 -8.64
C LYS A 16 16.22 10.91 -7.14
N ASN A 17 16.42 12.08 -6.55
CA ASN A 17 16.19 12.30 -5.13
C ASN A 17 14.71 12.17 -4.78
N LYS A 18 13.82 12.67 -5.63
CA LYS A 18 12.38 12.53 -5.43
C LYS A 18 11.92 11.08 -5.54
N ALA A 19 12.47 10.33 -6.48
CA ALA A 19 12.18 8.91 -6.63
C ALA A 19 12.64 8.10 -5.41
N ILE A 20 13.83 8.38 -4.89
CA ILE A 20 14.36 7.72 -3.68
C ILE A 20 13.49 8.07 -2.46
N ALA A 21 13.09 9.33 -2.32
CA ALA A 21 12.22 9.76 -1.22
C ALA A 21 10.87 9.02 -1.24
N LEU A 22 10.26 8.87 -2.41
CA LEU A 22 9.02 8.11 -2.57
C LEU A 22 9.23 6.64 -2.23
N GLY A 23 10.36 6.06 -2.64
CA GLY A 23 10.72 4.69 -2.32
C GLY A 23 10.83 4.46 -0.81
N HIS A 24 11.46 5.38 -0.09
CA HIS A 24 11.55 5.30 1.37
C HIS A 24 10.18 5.42 2.03
N GLU A 25 9.33 6.30 1.53
CA GLU A 25 7.97 6.45 2.03
C GLU A 25 7.18 5.15 1.87
N LEU A 26 7.24 4.53 0.68
CA LEU A 26 6.58 3.25 0.42
C LEU A 26 7.15 2.12 1.28
N ALA A 27 8.47 2.12 1.49
CA ALA A 27 9.14 1.11 2.31
C ALA A 27 8.74 1.20 3.79
N SER A 28 8.27 2.36 4.25
CA SER A 28 7.79 2.53 5.62
C SER A 28 6.36 2.01 5.82
N GLN A 29 5.65 1.67 4.76
CA GLN A 29 4.29 1.13 4.82
C GLN A 29 4.33 -0.39 5.06
N PRO A 30 3.22 -1.01 5.54
CA PRO A 30 3.22 -2.45 5.78
C PRO A 30 3.32 -3.24 4.47
N ALA A 31 4.42 -3.96 4.30
CA ALA A 31 4.75 -4.67 3.07
C ALA A 31 3.69 -5.73 2.70
N GLY A 32 3.18 -6.46 3.70
CA GLY A 32 2.16 -7.47 3.47
C GLY A 32 0.85 -6.90 2.96
N ALA A 33 0.42 -5.78 3.51
CA ALA A 33 -0.79 -5.10 3.07
C ALA A 33 -0.65 -4.55 1.64
N LEU A 34 0.50 -3.94 1.32
CA LEU A 34 0.77 -3.45 -0.03
C LEU A 34 0.79 -4.60 -1.04
N ALA A 35 1.41 -5.73 -0.69
CA ALA A 35 1.43 -6.90 -1.55
C ALA A 35 0.02 -7.44 -1.81
N SER A 36 -0.82 -7.50 -0.78
CA SER A 36 -2.21 -7.94 -0.92
C SER A 36 -3.02 -7.00 -1.82
N MET A 37 -2.85 -5.70 -1.66
CA MET A 37 -3.52 -4.70 -2.50
C MET A 37 -3.11 -4.86 -3.97
N MET A 38 -1.84 -5.00 -4.25
CA MET A 38 -1.34 -5.19 -5.61
C MET A 38 -1.88 -6.47 -6.22
N LYS A 39 -1.93 -7.55 -5.46
CA LYS A 39 -2.48 -8.83 -5.94
C LYS A 39 -3.95 -8.70 -6.34
N VAL A 40 -4.76 -8.02 -5.54
CA VAL A 40 -6.17 -7.77 -5.86
C VAL A 40 -6.29 -6.92 -7.13
N LEU A 41 -5.52 -5.84 -7.24
CA LEU A 41 -5.57 -4.94 -8.39
C LEU A 41 -5.12 -5.62 -9.69
N VAL A 42 -4.02 -6.36 -9.65
CA VAL A 42 -3.47 -7.05 -10.83
C VAL A 42 -4.47 -8.05 -11.40
N ASN A 43 -5.20 -8.76 -10.54
CA ASN A 43 -6.15 -9.76 -10.95
C ASN A 43 -7.57 -9.21 -11.19
N SER A 44 -7.78 -7.91 -10.99
CA SER A 44 -9.11 -7.31 -11.04
C SER A 44 -9.78 -7.36 -12.41
N SER A 45 -9.00 -7.27 -13.49
CA SER A 45 -9.55 -7.26 -14.86
C SER A 45 -10.18 -8.60 -15.27
N GLU A 46 -9.85 -9.68 -14.60
CA GLU A 46 -10.33 -11.03 -14.89
C GLU A 46 -11.54 -11.44 -14.03
N LYS A 47 -11.99 -10.54 -13.15
CA LYS A 47 -13.04 -10.85 -12.17
C LYS A 47 -14.24 -9.94 -12.33
N ASN A 48 -15.42 -10.46 -12.01
CA ASN A 48 -16.63 -9.65 -11.89
C ASN A 48 -16.65 -8.95 -10.51
N LEU A 49 -17.62 -8.07 -10.30
CA LEU A 49 -17.72 -7.29 -9.05
C LEU A 49 -17.84 -8.17 -7.82
N GLU A 50 -18.64 -9.22 -7.86
CA GLU A 50 -18.84 -10.14 -6.74
C GLU A 50 -17.53 -10.84 -6.35
N GLU A 51 -16.77 -11.32 -7.33
CA GLU A 51 -15.49 -11.95 -7.14
C GLU A 51 -14.45 -10.97 -6.57
N LEU A 52 -14.46 -9.71 -7.06
CA LEU A 52 -13.58 -8.66 -6.55
C LEU A 52 -13.86 -8.32 -5.10
N LEU A 53 -15.13 -8.17 -4.75
CA LEU A 53 -15.52 -7.88 -3.36
C LEU A 53 -15.12 -9.02 -2.42
N LEU A 54 -15.25 -10.26 -2.87
CA LEU A 54 -14.81 -11.41 -2.09
C LEU A 54 -13.28 -11.43 -1.91
N ALA A 55 -12.53 -11.11 -2.98
CA ALA A 55 -11.07 -11.04 -2.93
C ALA A 55 -10.59 -9.96 -1.94
N GLU A 56 -11.21 -8.78 -1.94
CA GLU A 56 -10.92 -7.72 -0.98
C GLU A 56 -11.19 -8.15 0.45
N ARG A 57 -12.35 -8.76 0.69
CA ARG A 57 -12.73 -9.25 2.03
C ARG A 57 -11.73 -10.27 2.55
N THR A 58 -11.33 -11.20 1.70
CA THR A 58 -10.34 -12.22 2.05
C THR A 58 -9.00 -11.59 2.39
N ALA A 59 -8.54 -10.63 1.57
CA ALA A 59 -7.28 -9.93 1.81
C ALA A 59 -7.30 -9.16 3.13
N VAL A 60 -8.39 -8.45 3.43
CA VAL A 60 -8.54 -7.72 4.70
C VAL A 60 -8.51 -8.69 5.88
N HIS A 61 -9.22 -9.80 5.77
CA HIS A 61 -9.27 -10.81 6.84
C HIS A 61 -7.88 -11.41 7.11
N GLU A 62 -7.15 -11.75 6.06
CA GLU A 62 -5.79 -12.27 6.19
C GLU A 62 -4.84 -11.27 6.82
N ASN A 63 -4.94 -9.99 6.44
CA ASN A 63 -4.06 -8.95 6.96
C ASN A 63 -4.39 -8.56 8.40
N ASN A 64 -5.63 -8.72 8.86
CA ASN A 64 -6.02 -8.40 10.23
C ASN A 64 -5.28 -9.22 11.28
N ASN A 65 -4.73 -10.35 10.92
CA ASN A 65 -4.02 -11.24 11.84
C ASN A 65 -2.50 -11.01 11.81
N THR A 66 -2.02 -10.00 11.11
CA THR A 66 -0.59 -9.72 11.01
C THR A 66 -0.10 -8.82 12.14
N LYS A 67 1.22 -8.87 12.39
CA LYS A 67 1.87 -7.97 13.34
C LYS A 67 1.72 -6.50 12.93
N ASP A 68 1.81 -6.23 11.62
CA ASP A 68 1.65 -4.87 11.10
C ASP A 68 0.25 -4.31 11.32
N SER A 69 -0.79 -5.14 11.20
CA SER A 69 -2.15 -4.73 11.51
C SER A 69 -2.30 -4.35 12.98
N GLN A 70 -1.74 -5.15 13.87
CA GLN A 70 -1.75 -4.87 15.31
C GLN A 70 -0.97 -3.59 15.62
N GLU A 71 0.19 -3.42 15.00
CA GLU A 71 1.01 -2.22 15.16
C GLU A 71 0.26 -0.98 14.68
N GLY A 72 -0.40 -1.06 13.54
CA GLY A 72 -1.18 0.06 13.00
C GLY A 72 -2.30 0.50 13.94
N MET A 73 -3.03 -0.46 14.49
CA MET A 73 -4.10 -0.17 15.46
C MET A 73 -3.54 0.42 16.75
N LEU A 74 -2.47 -0.16 17.27
CA LEU A 74 -1.84 0.31 18.50
C LEU A 74 -1.28 1.73 18.34
N ALA A 75 -0.59 1.97 17.23
CA ALA A 75 -0.05 3.30 16.93
C ALA A 75 -1.14 4.35 16.82
N PHE A 76 -2.28 4.00 16.21
CA PHE A 76 -3.43 4.89 16.11
C PHE A 76 -3.98 5.24 17.51
N LEU A 77 -4.14 4.24 18.38
CA LEU A 77 -4.62 4.46 19.74
C LEU A 77 -3.65 5.29 20.58
N GLU A 78 -2.36 5.07 20.40
CA GLU A 78 -1.32 5.79 21.12
C GLU A 78 -0.95 7.14 20.49
N LYS A 79 -1.54 7.46 19.35
CA LYS A 79 -1.30 8.71 18.58
C LYS A 79 0.18 8.89 18.24
N ARG A 80 0.81 7.84 17.78
CA ARG A 80 2.21 7.82 17.33
C ARG A 80 2.31 7.27 15.90
N LYS A 81 3.47 7.48 15.29
CA LYS A 81 3.75 6.92 13.98
C LYS A 81 3.98 5.41 14.09
N PRO A 82 3.32 4.58 13.29
CA PRO A 82 3.54 3.14 13.33
C PRO A 82 4.91 2.75 12.77
N GLN A 83 5.45 1.65 13.27
CA GLN A 83 6.71 1.08 12.80
C GLN A 83 6.45 -0.32 12.25
N PHE A 84 6.23 -0.37 10.94
CA PHE A 84 5.88 -1.60 10.23
C PHE A 84 7.10 -2.44 9.85
N ASN A 85 6.84 -3.69 9.41
CA ASN A 85 7.85 -4.59 8.84
C ASN A 85 8.93 -5.04 9.83
N LYS A 86 8.53 -5.28 11.06
CA LYS A 86 9.45 -5.78 12.10
C LYS A 86 9.24 -7.23 12.46
#